data_3079365aaec361a82bb36b4e6165c4b1
#
_entry.id   3079365aaec361a82bb36b4e6165c4b1
#
_cell.length_a   1.000
_cell.length_b   1.000
_cell.length_c   1.000
_cell.angle_alpha   90.00
_cell.angle_beta   90.00
_cell.angle_gamma   90.00
#
_symmetry.space_group_name_H-M   'P 1'
#
loop_
_entity.id
_entity.type
_entity.pdbx_description
1 polymer ?
#
loop_
_entity_poly.entity_id
_entity_poly.type
_entity_poly.pdbx_seq_one_letter_code
_entity_poly.pdbx_strand_id
1 'polypeptide(L)'
;MLRLEENKFWISPGDGDALLWIQGVSVWANLDVDVTEPDVSPLQIGGPKSPKLIHKLFQGKHDDLRFFRACETSLDGIPLVIARTGWSGEISYELYLRNGDMGDALWQKVKEAGKEFNIAPIAPNLIRSIEGGMLSYVSDIRRQDCPYTIGLDRLVDIDQPTEFIGKQALKKIKKEGPKNKLVGLEIGGIEL
;
A
#
# COMPACT_ATOMS: atom_id res chain seq x y z
N MET A 1 2.53 1.53 4.53
CA MET A 1 2.53 2.57 5.57
C MET A 1 2.63 3.95 4.91
N LEU A 2 1.76 4.88 5.29
CA LEU A 2 1.80 6.28 4.88
C LEU A 2 2.15 7.14 6.10
N ARG A 3 3.08 8.06 5.94
CA ARG A 3 3.38 9.09 6.95
C ARG A 3 2.65 10.36 6.53
N LEU A 4 1.64 10.76 7.29
CA LEU A 4 0.84 11.96 7.01
C LEU A 4 1.45 13.20 7.64
N GLU A 5 1.98 13.07 8.86
CA GLU A 5 2.62 14.13 9.63
C GLU A 5 3.86 13.56 10.35
N GLU A 6 4.57 14.38 11.08
CA GLU A 6 5.76 13.96 11.82
C GLU A 6 5.48 12.74 12.71
N ASN A 7 4.36 12.76 13.43
CA ASN A 7 3.96 11.73 14.40
C ASN A 7 2.65 11.03 14.05
N LYS A 8 2.19 11.11 12.78
CA LYS A 8 0.95 10.49 12.33
C LYS A 8 1.19 9.56 11.15
N PHE A 9 0.87 8.31 11.39
CA PHE A 9 1.10 7.24 10.42
C PHE A 9 -0.17 6.45 10.18
N TRP A 10 -0.41 6.08 8.93
CA TRP A 10 -1.40 5.08 8.56
C TRP A 10 -0.73 3.79 8.14
N ILE A 11 -1.22 2.67 8.66
CA ILE A 11 -0.75 1.34 8.32
C ILE A 11 -1.92 0.61 7.67
N SER A 12 -1.73 0.13 6.45
CA SER A 12 -2.64 -0.78 5.77
C SER A 12 -2.02 -2.18 5.83
N PRO A 13 -2.45 -3.04 6.74
CA PRO A 13 -1.97 -4.41 6.81
C PRO A 13 -2.52 -5.24 5.65
N GLY A 14 -1.80 -6.30 5.29
CA GLY A 14 -2.23 -7.20 4.23
C GLY A 14 -3.37 -8.12 4.67
N ASP A 15 -3.40 -8.49 5.93
CA ASP A 15 -4.40 -9.37 6.53
C ASP A 15 -4.25 -9.41 8.06
N GLY A 16 -5.27 -9.95 8.75
CA GLY A 16 -5.26 -10.23 10.17
C GLY A 16 -5.61 -9.05 11.07
N ASP A 17 -5.65 -9.32 12.35
CA ASP A 17 -6.02 -8.38 13.41
C ASP A 17 -4.82 -7.55 13.86
N ALA A 18 -4.30 -6.72 12.94
CA ALA A 18 -3.14 -5.88 13.23
C ALA A 18 -3.44 -4.81 14.28
N LEU A 19 -4.69 -4.35 14.40
CA LEU A 19 -5.08 -3.32 15.36
C LEU A 19 -4.81 -3.78 16.79
N LEU A 20 -5.42 -4.90 17.20
CA LEU A 20 -5.26 -5.43 18.56
C LEU A 20 -3.81 -5.84 18.85
N TRP A 21 -3.10 -6.36 17.85
CA TRP A 21 -1.70 -6.73 18.02
C TRP A 21 -0.82 -5.49 18.27
N ILE A 22 -0.98 -4.42 17.48
CA ILE A 22 -0.21 -3.18 17.64
C ILE A 22 -0.56 -2.52 18.96
N GLN A 23 -1.86 -2.46 19.33
CA GLN A 23 -2.30 -1.95 20.63
C GLN A 23 -1.67 -2.72 21.79
N GLY A 24 -1.71 -4.05 21.75
CA GLY A 24 -1.12 -4.90 22.79
C GLY A 24 0.40 -4.69 22.92
N VAL A 25 1.11 -4.59 21.81
CA VAL A 25 2.56 -4.33 21.80
C VAL A 25 2.87 -2.94 22.33
N SER A 26 2.11 -1.91 21.96
CA SER A 26 2.35 -0.55 22.42
C SER A 26 2.15 -0.40 23.93
N VAL A 27 1.13 -1.04 24.47
CA VAL A 27 0.90 -1.07 25.94
C VAL A 27 2.04 -1.80 26.66
N TRP A 28 2.41 -2.99 26.17
CA TRP A 28 3.49 -3.78 26.78
C TRP A 28 4.85 -3.05 26.74
N ALA A 29 5.13 -2.36 25.65
CA ALA A 29 6.36 -1.60 25.46
C ALA A 29 6.32 -0.19 26.10
N ASN A 30 5.21 0.17 26.72
CA ASN A 30 4.97 1.48 27.34
C ASN A 30 5.25 2.64 26.36
N LEU A 31 4.71 2.53 25.15
CA LEU A 31 4.85 3.55 24.11
C LEU A 31 3.74 4.59 24.23
N ASP A 32 4.10 5.86 24.11
CA ASP A 32 3.16 6.99 24.06
C ASP A 32 2.59 7.12 22.65
N VAL A 33 1.63 6.26 22.31
CA VAL A 33 0.98 6.22 21.00
C VAL A 33 -0.49 5.86 21.12
N ASP A 34 -1.32 6.54 20.33
CA ASP A 34 -2.70 6.17 20.10
C ASP A 34 -2.82 5.32 18.84
N VAL A 35 -3.42 4.15 18.97
CA VAL A 35 -3.62 3.23 17.85
C VAL A 35 -5.12 3.02 17.63
N THR A 36 -5.63 3.53 16.52
CA THR A 36 -7.06 3.51 16.19
C THR A 36 -7.30 3.04 14.77
N GLU A 37 -8.48 2.54 14.49
CA GLU A 37 -8.95 2.27 13.13
C GLU A 37 -9.80 3.47 12.67
N PRO A 38 -9.34 4.26 11.68
CA PRO A 38 -10.09 5.38 11.17
C PRO A 38 -11.21 4.93 10.22
N ASP A 39 -12.29 5.73 10.13
CA ASP A 39 -13.28 5.59 9.04
C ASP A 39 -12.66 6.07 7.74
N VAL A 40 -12.14 5.12 6.94
CA VAL A 40 -11.45 5.38 5.69
C VAL A 40 -11.76 4.31 4.66
N SER A 41 -12.17 4.74 3.47
CA SER A 41 -12.43 3.84 2.35
C SER A 41 -11.51 4.18 1.17
N PRO A 42 -10.62 3.26 0.74
CA PRO A 42 -9.74 3.48 -0.39
C PRO A 42 -10.44 3.29 -1.73
N LEU A 43 -10.25 4.23 -2.65
CA LEU A 43 -10.58 4.11 -4.07
C LEU A 43 -9.29 4.18 -4.88
N GLN A 44 -8.92 3.08 -5.52
CA GLN A 44 -7.73 3.04 -6.37
C GLN A 44 -8.05 3.45 -7.82
N ILE A 45 -7.23 4.32 -8.37
CA ILE A 45 -7.21 4.70 -9.80
C ILE A 45 -5.88 4.25 -10.37
N GLY A 46 -5.87 3.27 -11.26
CA GLY A 46 -4.65 2.68 -11.83
C GLY A 46 -4.61 2.71 -13.35
N GLY A 47 -3.40 2.59 -13.88
CA GLY A 47 -3.13 2.52 -15.31
C GLY A 47 -2.40 3.74 -15.87
N PRO A 48 -1.91 3.67 -17.12
CA PRO A 48 -1.01 4.69 -17.70
C PRO A 48 -1.65 6.07 -17.85
N LYS A 49 -2.99 6.16 -17.83
CA LYS A 49 -3.72 7.43 -17.92
C LYS A 49 -4.09 8.01 -16.56
N SER A 50 -3.82 7.30 -15.46
CA SER A 50 -4.16 7.76 -14.11
C SER A 50 -3.57 9.13 -13.75
N PRO A 51 -2.33 9.50 -14.13
CA PRO A 51 -1.82 10.85 -13.87
C PRO A 51 -2.65 11.95 -14.52
N LYS A 52 -3.13 11.71 -15.75
CA LYS A 52 -3.98 12.69 -16.45
C LYS A 52 -5.33 12.87 -15.79
N LEU A 53 -5.90 11.78 -15.27
CA LEU A 53 -7.15 11.84 -14.54
C LEU A 53 -6.99 12.57 -13.19
N ILE A 54 -5.91 12.29 -12.47
CA ILE A 54 -5.60 13.01 -11.23
C ILE A 54 -5.34 14.49 -11.49
N HIS A 55 -4.59 14.83 -12.54
CA HIS A 55 -4.43 16.23 -12.97
C HIS A 55 -5.77 16.92 -13.17
N LYS A 56 -6.69 16.28 -13.91
CA LYS A 56 -8.03 16.83 -14.17
C LYS A 56 -8.85 16.98 -12.90
N LEU A 57 -8.91 15.96 -12.04
CA LEU A 57 -9.70 15.97 -10.80
C LEU A 57 -9.22 17.07 -9.84
N PHE A 58 -7.92 17.22 -9.70
CA PHE A 58 -7.31 18.13 -8.72
C PHE A 58 -6.69 19.37 -9.34
N GLN A 59 -6.94 19.67 -10.63
CA GLN A 59 -6.44 20.85 -11.34
C GLN A 59 -4.93 21.02 -11.24
N GLY A 60 -4.20 19.91 -11.33
CA GLY A 60 -2.73 19.88 -11.27
C GLY A 60 -2.12 19.94 -9.87
N LYS A 61 -2.92 20.12 -8.81
CA LYS A 61 -2.40 20.26 -7.43
C LYS A 61 -1.49 19.13 -6.97
N HIS A 62 -1.64 17.93 -7.52
CA HIS A 62 -0.92 16.72 -7.09
C HIS A 62 -0.03 16.12 -8.19
N ASP A 63 0.29 16.87 -9.23
CA ASP A 63 1.13 16.41 -10.34
C ASP A 63 2.55 16.01 -9.86
N ASP A 64 3.08 16.71 -8.86
CA ASP A 64 4.41 16.47 -8.28
C ASP A 64 4.40 15.41 -7.17
N LEU A 65 3.27 14.76 -6.90
CA LEU A 65 3.20 13.74 -5.86
C LEU A 65 4.10 12.56 -6.23
N ARG A 66 5.16 12.34 -5.46
CA ARG A 66 6.13 11.27 -5.71
C ARG A 66 5.59 9.90 -5.32
N PHE A 67 6.14 8.85 -5.93
CA PHE A 67 5.85 7.47 -5.56
C PHE A 67 6.09 7.22 -4.06
N PHE A 68 5.19 6.51 -3.42
CA PHE A 68 5.13 6.27 -1.97
C PHE A 68 5.00 7.55 -1.12
N ARG A 69 4.43 8.61 -1.67
CA ARG A 69 4.06 9.80 -0.90
C ARG A 69 2.56 9.96 -0.84
N ALA A 70 2.12 10.59 0.23
CA ALA A 70 0.72 10.89 0.48
C ALA A 70 0.57 12.29 1.08
N CYS A 71 -0.59 12.88 0.88
CA CYS A 71 -0.97 14.12 1.56
C CYS A 71 -2.47 14.22 1.77
N GLU A 72 -2.88 14.95 2.78
CA GLU A 72 -4.28 15.31 2.99
C GLU A 72 -4.73 16.31 1.92
N THR A 73 -5.96 16.15 1.44
CA THR A 73 -6.54 17.00 0.40
C THR A 73 -8.06 16.95 0.46
N SER A 74 -8.70 17.65 -0.47
CA SER A 74 -10.14 17.52 -0.71
C SER A 74 -10.43 17.63 -2.20
N LEU A 75 -11.51 16.99 -2.63
CA LEU A 75 -12.05 17.10 -3.99
C LEU A 75 -13.46 17.66 -3.89
N ASP A 76 -13.64 18.95 -4.22
CA ASP A 76 -14.92 19.66 -4.12
C ASP A 76 -15.62 19.47 -2.77
N GLY A 77 -14.88 19.63 -1.67
CA GLY A 77 -15.37 19.46 -0.31
C GLY A 77 -15.37 18.02 0.21
N ILE A 78 -15.08 17.02 -0.60
CA ILE A 78 -14.93 15.63 -0.17
C ILE A 78 -13.55 15.47 0.49
N PRO A 79 -13.47 15.14 1.80
CA PRO A 79 -12.20 15.03 2.51
C PRO A 79 -11.47 13.74 2.11
N LEU A 80 -10.20 13.86 1.71
CA LEU A 80 -9.40 12.78 1.18
C LEU A 80 -7.97 12.79 1.73
N VAL A 81 -7.34 11.64 1.73
CA VAL A 81 -5.89 11.52 1.60
C VAL A 81 -5.61 10.95 0.22
N ILE A 82 -4.76 11.61 -0.57
CA ILE A 82 -4.27 11.06 -1.82
C ILE A 82 -2.87 10.47 -1.61
N ALA A 83 -2.67 9.25 -2.10
CA ALA A 83 -1.37 8.60 -2.11
C ALA A 83 -1.01 8.15 -3.52
N ARG A 84 0.27 8.27 -3.88
CA ARG A 84 0.78 7.68 -5.13
C ARG A 84 1.29 6.27 -4.84
N THR A 85 0.35 5.41 -4.58
CA THR A 85 0.52 3.98 -4.27
C THR A 85 -0.52 3.19 -5.05
N GLY A 86 -0.45 1.87 -5.03
CA GLY A 86 -1.45 1.01 -5.65
C GLY A 86 -1.04 -0.44 -5.63
N TRP A 87 -1.97 -1.28 -6.02
CA TRP A 87 -1.88 -2.73 -6.02
C TRP A 87 -2.14 -3.33 -7.40
N SER A 88 -1.52 -2.78 -8.46
CA SER A 88 -1.77 -3.23 -9.83
C SER A 88 -0.51 -3.41 -10.70
N GLY A 89 0.68 -3.09 -10.15
CA GLY A 89 1.91 -3.02 -10.94
C GLY A 89 1.96 -1.83 -11.92
N GLU A 90 0.89 -1.07 -12.01
CA GLU A 90 0.76 0.11 -12.89
C GLU A 90 0.91 1.40 -12.10
N ILE A 91 1.11 2.53 -12.80
CA ILE A 91 1.01 3.85 -12.17
C ILE A 91 -0.38 3.98 -11.56
N SER A 92 -0.43 4.20 -10.26
CA SER A 92 -1.68 4.23 -9.51
C SER A 92 -1.68 5.33 -8.47
N TYR A 93 -2.89 5.74 -8.12
CA TYR A 93 -3.19 6.61 -6.99
C TYR A 93 -4.30 6.00 -6.16
N GLU A 94 -4.21 6.14 -4.86
CA GLU A 94 -5.24 5.75 -3.92
C GLU A 94 -5.83 6.99 -3.28
N LEU A 95 -7.14 7.14 -3.42
CA LEU A 95 -7.93 8.18 -2.79
C LEU A 95 -8.59 7.58 -1.56
N TYR A 96 -8.06 7.88 -0.39
CA TYR A 96 -8.60 7.42 0.88
C TYR A 96 -9.70 8.40 1.34
N LEU A 97 -10.95 8.00 1.15
CA LEU A 97 -12.12 8.78 1.56
C LEU A 97 -12.21 8.79 3.09
N ARG A 98 -12.35 9.98 3.67
CA ARG A 98 -12.41 10.19 5.13
C ARG A 98 -13.82 10.49 5.66
N ASN A 99 -14.82 10.28 4.83
CA ASN A 99 -16.23 10.40 5.20
C ASN A 99 -17.02 9.42 4.34
N GLY A 100 -17.42 8.28 4.90
CA GLY A 100 -18.11 7.22 4.20
C GLY A 100 -19.39 7.67 3.50
N ASP A 101 -20.11 8.66 4.04
CA ASP A 101 -21.34 9.20 3.44
C ASP A 101 -21.12 9.86 2.07
N MET A 102 -19.87 10.20 1.74
CA MET A 102 -19.50 10.83 0.47
C MET A 102 -18.98 9.84 -0.58
N GLY A 103 -19.09 8.53 -0.35
CA GLY A 103 -18.58 7.49 -1.23
C GLY A 103 -19.16 7.56 -2.64
N ASP A 104 -20.47 7.66 -2.76
CA ASP A 104 -21.15 7.79 -4.06
C ASP A 104 -20.76 9.06 -4.79
N ALA A 105 -20.63 10.18 -4.07
CA ALA A 105 -20.21 11.44 -4.66
C ALA A 105 -18.78 11.35 -5.23
N LEU A 106 -17.84 10.76 -4.49
CA LEU A 106 -16.48 10.51 -4.96
C LEU A 106 -16.46 9.60 -6.18
N TRP A 107 -17.18 8.48 -6.12
CA TRP A 107 -17.29 7.53 -7.23
C TRP A 107 -17.79 8.19 -8.51
N GLN A 108 -18.88 8.94 -8.44
CA GLN A 108 -19.46 9.61 -9.61
C GLN A 108 -18.50 10.66 -10.18
N LYS A 109 -17.82 11.45 -9.34
CA LYS A 109 -16.83 12.43 -9.81
C LYS A 109 -15.67 11.77 -10.55
N VAL A 110 -15.10 10.71 -10.01
CA VAL A 110 -14.01 9.98 -10.65
C VAL A 110 -14.48 9.34 -11.95
N LYS A 111 -15.65 8.70 -11.96
CA LYS A 111 -16.22 8.06 -13.13
C LYS A 111 -16.51 9.07 -14.25
N GLU A 112 -17.12 10.21 -13.92
CA GLU A 112 -17.42 11.26 -14.89
C GLU A 112 -16.14 11.86 -15.49
N ALA A 113 -15.20 12.27 -14.65
CA ALA A 113 -13.92 12.82 -15.10
C ALA A 113 -13.10 11.82 -15.93
N GLY A 114 -13.25 10.53 -15.63
CA GLY A 114 -12.53 9.45 -16.28
C GLY A 114 -13.09 8.99 -17.64
N LYS A 115 -14.30 9.42 -18.03
CA LYS A 115 -14.94 9.00 -19.30
C LYS A 115 -14.05 9.22 -20.51
N GLU A 116 -13.43 10.37 -20.64
CA GLU A 116 -12.51 10.69 -21.74
C GLU A 116 -11.25 9.82 -21.78
N PHE A 117 -10.89 9.21 -20.67
CA PHE A 117 -9.74 8.30 -20.54
C PHE A 117 -10.14 6.83 -20.69
N ASN A 118 -11.43 6.54 -20.95
CA ASN A 118 -12.02 5.19 -21.00
C ASN A 118 -11.86 4.44 -19.67
N ILE A 119 -12.12 5.12 -18.54
CA ILE A 119 -12.10 4.48 -17.23
C ILE A 119 -13.18 3.41 -17.12
N ALA A 120 -12.84 2.28 -16.52
CA ALA A 120 -13.77 1.22 -16.20
C ALA A 120 -13.49 0.66 -14.81
N PRO A 121 -14.51 0.20 -14.06
CA PRO A 121 -14.28 -0.56 -12.84
C PRO A 121 -13.56 -1.86 -13.15
N ILE A 122 -12.58 -2.20 -12.32
CA ILE A 122 -11.90 -3.49 -12.38
C ILE A 122 -11.82 -4.09 -10.98
N ALA A 123 -11.63 -5.40 -10.91
CA ALA A 123 -11.29 -6.11 -9.69
C ALA A 123 -9.79 -6.45 -9.66
N PRO A 124 -9.22 -6.74 -8.48
CA PRO A 124 -7.88 -7.31 -8.36
C PRO A 124 -7.71 -8.53 -9.26
N ASN A 125 -6.57 -8.64 -9.93
CA ASN A 125 -6.28 -9.70 -10.88
C ASN A 125 -4.95 -10.35 -10.52
N LEU A 126 -4.98 -11.67 -10.25
CA LEU A 126 -3.79 -12.43 -9.87
C LEU A 126 -2.71 -12.44 -10.96
N ILE A 127 -3.09 -12.44 -12.23
CA ILE A 127 -2.13 -12.39 -13.35
C ILE A 127 -1.31 -11.11 -13.27
N ARG A 128 -1.95 -9.96 -13.04
CA ARG A 128 -1.26 -8.67 -12.89
C ARG A 128 -0.37 -8.63 -11.65
N SER A 129 -0.80 -9.27 -10.57
CA SER A 129 0.01 -9.37 -9.35
C SER A 129 1.29 -10.17 -9.60
N ILE A 130 1.20 -11.28 -10.34
CA ILE A 130 2.36 -12.11 -10.71
C ILE A 130 3.29 -11.35 -11.66
N GLU A 131 2.75 -10.75 -12.72
CA GLU A 131 3.51 -9.93 -13.68
C GLU A 131 4.20 -8.73 -13.01
N GLY A 132 3.52 -8.08 -12.08
CA GLY A 132 4.04 -6.95 -11.30
C GLY A 132 4.99 -7.35 -10.15
N GLY A 133 5.18 -8.65 -9.90
CA GLY A 133 5.98 -9.14 -8.78
C GLY A 133 5.40 -8.73 -7.42
N MET A 134 4.08 -8.57 -7.32
CA MET A 134 3.40 -8.15 -6.11
C MET A 134 3.02 -9.37 -5.28
N LEU A 135 3.46 -9.37 -4.04
CA LEU A 135 3.27 -10.49 -3.11
C LEU A 135 2.03 -10.28 -2.24
N SER A 136 1.22 -11.31 -2.13
CA SER A 136 0.04 -11.34 -1.25
C SER A 136 0.30 -12.20 -0.03
N TYR A 137 -0.08 -11.72 1.15
CA TYR A 137 -0.06 -12.53 2.36
C TYR A 137 -1.06 -13.69 2.21
N VAL A 138 -0.71 -14.85 2.74
CA VAL A 138 -1.42 -16.14 2.62
C VAL A 138 -1.15 -16.85 1.30
N SER A 139 -1.28 -16.20 0.13
CA SER A 139 -1.01 -16.87 -1.15
C SER A 139 0.48 -17.02 -1.44
N ASP A 140 1.27 -15.95 -1.26
CA ASP A 140 2.70 -15.92 -1.60
C ASP A 140 3.59 -15.88 -0.36
N ILE A 141 3.13 -15.24 0.70
CA ILE A 141 3.86 -15.03 1.95
C ILE A 141 3.15 -15.75 3.09
N ARG A 142 3.91 -16.48 3.88
CA ARG A 142 3.43 -17.21 5.06
C ARG A 142 3.99 -16.59 6.33
N ARG A 143 3.41 -16.95 7.47
CA ARG A 143 3.82 -16.46 8.80
C ARG A 143 5.27 -16.75 9.14
N GLN A 144 5.85 -17.83 8.62
CA GLN A 144 7.25 -18.23 8.83
C GLN A 144 8.23 -17.53 7.90
N ASP A 145 7.76 -16.84 6.88
CA ASP A 145 8.62 -16.13 5.95
C ASP A 145 9.11 -14.81 6.56
N CYS A 146 10.27 -14.39 6.12
CA CYS A 146 10.86 -13.12 6.53
C CYS A 146 11.27 -12.31 5.29
N PRO A 147 11.60 -11.02 5.43
CA PRO A 147 12.00 -10.19 4.29
C PRO A 147 13.11 -10.78 3.41
N TYR A 148 14.07 -11.51 4.01
CA TYR A 148 15.15 -12.15 3.25
C TYR A 148 14.70 -13.37 2.44
N THR A 149 13.63 -14.06 2.91
CA THR A 149 13.05 -15.19 2.19
C THR A 149 12.33 -14.75 0.93
N ILE A 150 11.67 -13.59 0.97
CA ILE A 150 10.79 -13.08 -0.08
C ILE A 150 11.41 -11.96 -0.93
N GLY A 151 12.72 -11.71 -0.78
CA GLY A 151 13.44 -10.71 -1.58
C GLY A 151 13.11 -9.24 -1.23
N LEU A 152 12.59 -8.98 -0.05
CA LEU A 152 12.29 -7.63 0.46
C LEU A 152 13.33 -7.13 1.48
N ASP A 153 14.52 -7.72 1.49
CA ASP A 153 15.64 -7.34 2.36
C ASP A 153 16.03 -5.86 2.21
N ARG A 154 15.90 -5.29 1.00
CA ARG A 154 16.13 -3.86 0.74
C ARG A 154 15.24 -2.91 1.53
N LEU A 155 14.14 -3.39 2.07
CA LEU A 155 13.19 -2.61 2.90
C LEU A 155 13.50 -2.69 4.40
N VAL A 156 14.55 -3.44 4.77
CA VAL A 156 14.93 -3.66 6.16
C VAL A 156 16.29 -3.06 6.45
N ASP A 157 16.32 -1.99 7.23
CA ASP A 157 17.53 -1.41 7.76
C ASP A 157 17.82 -1.98 9.16
N ILE A 158 18.56 -3.08 9.22
CA ILE A 158 18.93 -3.71 10.49
C ILE A 158 20.05 -2.99 11.23
N ASP A 159 20.73 -2.08 10.56
CA ASP A 159 21.87 -1.34 11.10
C ASP A 159 21.46 0.02 11.69
N GLN A 160 20.18 0.44 11.49
CA GLN A 160 19.63 1.63 12.15
C GLN A 160 19.79 1.55 13.67
N PRO A 161 20.03 2.69 14.35
CA PRO A 161 20.25 2.71 15.80
C PRO A 161 19.00 2.30 16.61
N THR A 162 17.81 2.58 16.08
CA THR A 162 16.54 2.27 16.74
C THR A 162 16.30 0.76 16.80
N GLU A 163 15.95 0.25 17.98
CA GLU A 163 15.51 -1.12 18.16
C GLU A 163 14.08 -1.30 17.63
N PHE A 164 13.80 -2.48 17.09
CA PHE A 164 12.48 -2.87 16.60
C PHE A 164 12.28 -4.38 16.77
N ILE A 165 11.01 -4.80 16.80
CA ILE A 165 10.64 -6.21 16.98
C ILE A 165 11.19 -7.04 15.81
N GLY A 166 11.94 -8.09 16.14
CA GLY A 166 12.55 -8.99 15.16
C GLY A 166 13.94 -8.60 14.70
N LYS A 167 14.50 -7.43 15.08
CA LYS A 167 15.83 -6.97 14.66
C LYS A 167 16.93 -8.03 14.89
N GLN A 168 16.98 -8.64 16.07
CA GLN A 168 18.00 -9.64 16.40
C GLN A 168 17.81 -10.93 15.58
N ALA A 169 16.57 -11.36 15.37
CA ALA A 169 16.27 -12.51 14.53
C ALA A 169 16.69 -12.26 13.08
N LEU A 170 16.41 -11.07 12.55
CA LEU A 170 16.82 -10.68 11.19
C LEU A 170 18.33 -10.58 11.05
N LYS A 171 19.06 -10.06 12.05
CA LYS A 171 20.52 -10.05 12.06
C LYS A 171 21.09 -11.48 11.97
N LYS A 172 20.50 -12.41 12.72
CA LYS A 172 20.90 -13.82 12.68
C LYS A 172 20.66 -14.42 11.29
N ILE A 173 19.45 -14.23 10.73
CA ILE A 173 19.11 -14.76 9.39
C ILE A 173 20.00 -14.14 8.31
N LYS A 174 20.30 -12.84 8.39
CA LYS A 174 21.22 -12.18 7.44
C LYS A 174 22.60 -12.82 7.47
N LYS A 175 23.10 -13.16 8.66
CA LYS A 175 24.43 -13.79 8.84
C LYS A 175 24.47 -15.24 8.34
N GLU A 176 23.44 -16.03 8.64
CA GLU A 176 23.35 -17.46 8.33
C GLU A 176 22.83 -17.72 6.90
N GLY A 177 22.17 -16.76 6.30
CA GLY A 177 21.40 -16.89 5.07
C GLY A 177 20.00 -17.47 5.32
N PRO A 178 19.01 -17.09 4.49
CA PRO A 178 17.67 -17.69 4.55
C PRO A 178 17.72 -19.14 4.03
N LYS A 179 17.01 -20.06 4.69
CA LYS A 179 16.94 -21.47 4.28
C LYS A 179 16.25 -21.68 2.93
N ASN A 180 15.28 -20.83 2.62
CA ASN A 180 14.49 -20.87 1.39
C ASN A 180 14.41 -19.46 0.81
N LYS A 181 14.16 -19.37 -0.50
CA LYS A 181 13.86 -18.12 -1.18
C LYS A 181 12.64 -18.29 -2.07
N LEU A 182 11.77 -17.29 -2.06
CA LEU A 182 10.73 -17.16 -3.05
C LEU A 182 11.36 -16.74 -4.38
N VAL A 183 10.98 -17.43 -5.46
CA VAL A 183 11.48 -17.16 -6.80
C VAL A 183 10.30 -17.11 -7.78
N GLY A 184 10.39 -16.27 -8.80
CA GLY A 184 9.53 -16.31 -9.97
C GLY A 184 10.01 -17.37 -10.95
N LEU A 185 9.07 -18.05 -11.61
CA LEU A 185 9.36 -19.01 -12.67
C LEU A 185 8.78 -18.47 -13.98
N GLU A 186 9.60 -18.41 -15.01
CA GLU A 186 9.15 -18.20 -16.37
C GLU A 186 9.08 -19.56 -17.08
N ILE A 187 7.89 -19.92 -17.55
CA ILE A 187 7.66 -21.20 -18.21
C ILE A 187 7.45 -20.92 -19.70
N GLY A 188 8.42 -21.33 -20.51
CA GLY A 188 8.35 -21.23 -21.98
C GLY A 188 7.79 -22.50 -22.61
N GLY A 189 7.32 -22.37 -23.87
CA GLY A 189 6.94 -23.52 -24.71
C GLY A 189 5.51 -24.05 -24.52
N ILE A 190 4.66 -23.33 -23.80
CA ILE A 190 3.24 -23.61 -23.70
C ILE A 190 2.51 -22.58 -24.54
N GLU A 191 1.93 -23.00 -25.67
CA GLU A 191 0.91 -22.19 -26.36
C GLU A 191 -0.39 -22.33 -25.55
N LEU A 192 -0.91 -21.19 -25.07
CA LEU A 192 -2.17 -21.09 -24.34
C LEU A 192 -3.33 -20.96 -25.32
#